data_b076f51e0a71c849453a16390413988e
#
_entry.id   b076f51e0a71c849453a16390413988e
#
_cell.length_a   1.000
_cell.length_b   1.000
_cell.length_c   1.000
_cell.angle_alpha   90.00
_cell.angle_beta   90.00
_cell.angle_gamma   90.00
#
_symmetry.space_group_name_H-M   'P 1'
#
loop_
_entity.id
_entity.type
_entity.pdbx_description
1 polymer ?
#
loop_
_entity_poly.entity_id
_entity_poly.type
_entity_poly.pdbx_seq_one_letter_code
_entity_poly.pdbx_strand_id
1 'polypeptide(L)'
;MIAIIGSPAAELAADGSHQAGGLGVRVARALVRSGERVEMIGRIGADRIGEELTLSLARDGIGHVALLRDAALPTPVGAAARGIELDRGDAQLGLRYLTSFSAVLLIDPANVTLVQGVTEESAYGGAHLIVVGDADLENGVVAPAASGAPGTPTSLREVAPPLFVARPIAESAEFDAYLAGLLA
;
A
#
# COMPACT_ATOMS: atom_id res chain seq x y z
N MET A 1 13.44 -4.10 -1.36
CA MET A 1 12.34 -3.36 -2.01
C MET A 1 11.11 -3.42 -1.14
N ILE A 2 10.41 -2.30 -1.00
CA ILE A 2 9.21 -2.15 -0.17
C ILE A 2 8.00 -2.00 -1.09
N ALA A 3 6.93 -2.76 -0.85
CA ALA A 3 5.66 -2.62 -1.56
C ALA A 3 4.69 -1.77 -0.73
N ILE A 4 4.08 -0.77 -1.33
CA ILE A 4 3.03 0.04 -0.70
C ILE A 4 1.72 -0.21 -1.43
N ILE A 5 0.73 -0.74 -0.72
CA ILE A 5 -0.60 -1.03 -1.24
C ILE A 5 -1.56 0.05 -0.76
N GLY A 6 -2.04 0.83 -1.70
CA GLY A 6 -2.97 1.94 -1.47
C GLY A 6 -2.99 2.86 -2.67
N SER A 7 -4.17 3.15 -3.17
CA SER A 7 -4.33 3.96 -4.37
C SER A 7 -4.02 5.43 -4.08
N PRO A 8 -3.19 6.09 -4.90
CA PRO A 8 -2.94 7.52 -4.77
C PRO A 8 -4.17 8.32 -5.18
N ALA A 9 -4.32 9.51 -4.59
CA ALA A 9 -5.23 10.55 -5.07
C ALA A 9 -4.41 11.71 -5.66
N ALA A 10 -5.06 12.51 -6.48
CA ALA A 10 -4.43 13.71 -7.03
C ALA A 10 -4.53 14.88 -6.04
N GLU A 11 -3.44 15.57 -5.84
CA GLU A 11 -3.37 16.85 -5.14
C GLU A 11 -2.99 17.95 -6.12
N LEU A 12 -3.55 19.15 -5.95
CA LEU A 12 -3.22 20.28 -6.79
C LEU A 12 -1.90 20.91 -6.31
N ALA A 13 -0.91 20.95 -7.17
CA ALA A 13 0.34 21.64 -6.91
C ALA A 13 0.19 23.17 -7.09
N ALA A 14 1.15 23.93 -6.59
CA ALA A 14 1.13 25.40 -6.65
C ALA A 14 1.11 25.97 -8.08
N ASP A 15 1.62 25.22 -9.05
CA ASP A 15 1.63 25.59 -10.48
C ASP A 15 0.34 25.17 -11.22
N GLY A 16 -0.64 24.61 -10.49
CA GLY A 16 -1.90 24.15 -11.06
C GLY A 16 -1.85 22.74 -11.70
N SER A 17 -0.72 22.06 -11.66
CA SER A 17 -0.62 20.66 -12.09
C SER A 17 -1.12 19.72 -11.01
N HIS A 18 -1.45 18.48 -11.39
CA HIS A 18 -1.76 17.42 -10.43
C HIS A 18 -0.50 16.63 -10.09
N GLN A 19 -0.33 16.38 -8.80
CA GLN A 19 0.71 15.51 -8.28
C GLN A 19 0.10 14.36 -7.49
N ALA A 20 0.82 13.25 -7.38
CA ALA A 20 0.41 12.14 -6.55
C ALA A 20 0.44 12.54 -5.06
N GLY A 21 -0.61 12.20 -4.33
CA GLY A 21 -0.79 12.51 -2.91
C GLY A 21 -1.39 11.35 -2.13
N GLY A 22 -1.65 11.62 -0.86
CA GLY A 22 -2.13 10.64 0.12
C GLY A 22 -1.00 10.03 0.95
N LEU A 23 -1.37 9.34 2.05
CA LEU A 23 -0.42 8.79 3.02
C LEU A 23 0.62 7.87 2.35
N GLY A 24 0.19 6.96 1.48
CA GLY A 24 1.09 6.03 0.79
C GLY A 24 2.18 6.72 0.00
N VAL A 25 1.82 7.79 -0.71
CA VAL A 25 2.78 8.56 -1.51
C VAL A 25 3.77 9.31 -0.62
N ARG A 26 3.30 9.89 0.50
CA ARG A 26 4.20 10.59 1.43
C ARG A 26 5.21 9.65 2.08
N VAL A 27 4.76 8.46 2.53
CA VAL A 27 5.64 7.42 3.08
C VAL A 27 6.60 6.92 2.00
N ALA A 28 6.12 6.69 0.77
CA ALA A 28 6.97 6.29 -0.36
C ALA A 28 8.08 7.31 -0.62
N ARG A 29 7.74 8.61 -0.65
CA ARG A 29 8.74 9.69 -0.79
C ARG A 29 9.77 9.70 0.34
N ALA A 30 9.35 9.44 1.59
CA ALA A 30 10.26 9.35 2.72
C ALA A 30 11.24 8.19 2.57
N LEU A 31 10.76 7.01 2.18
CA LEU A 31 11.56 5.82 1.92
C LEU A 31 12.54 5.99 0.76
N VAL A 32 12.09 6.57 -0.36
CA VAL A 32 12.98 6.86 -1.50
C VAL A 32 14.09 7.83 -1.10
N ARG A 33 13.80 8.86 -0.28
CA ARG A 33 14.83 9.77 0.24
C ARG A 33 15.85 9.09 1.15
N SER A 34 15.46 8.02 1.85
CA SER A 34 16.40 7.20 2.64
C SER A 34 17.14 6.14 1.83
N GLY A 35 16.92 6.09 0.51
CA GLY A 35 17.62 5.18 -0.40
C GLY A 35 16.90 3.86 -0.65
N GLU A 36 15.68 3.70 -0.13
CA GLU A 36 14.89 2.50 -0.33
C GLU A 36 14.26 2.46 -1.72
N ARG A 37 14.18 1.27 -2.28
CA ARG A 37 13.43 1.02 -3.50
C ARG A 37 11.97 0.72 -3.15
N VAL A 38 11.06 1.52 -3.69
CA VAL A 38 9.62 1.44 -3.39
C VAL A 38 8.82 1.18 -4.66
N GLU A 39 7.85 0.27 -4.58
CA GLU A 39 6.85 0.03 -5.62
C GLU A 39 5.45 0.27 -5.04
N MET A 40 4.63 1.03 -5.77
CA MET A 40 3.26 1.30 -5.38
C MET A 40 2.30 0.39 -6.13
N ILE A 41 1.43 -0.27 -5.38
CA ILE A 41 0.31 -1.07 -5.86
C ILE A 41 -0.96 -0.28 -5.56
N GLY A 42 -1.72 0.03 -6.59
CA GLY A 42 -2.89 0.88 -6.44
C GLY A 42 -3.76 0.87 -7.68
N ARG A 43 -4.83 1.66 -7.66
CA ARG A 43 -5.73 1.88 -8.78
C ARG A 43 -5.90 3.38 -9.02
N ILE A 44 -5.84 3.79 -10.27
CA ILE A 44 -6.06 5.17 -10.73
C ILE A 44 -7.03 5.16 -11.91
N GLY A 45 -7.66 6.28 -12.20
CA GLY A 45 -8.49 6.39 -13.40
C GLY A 45 -7.66 6.27 -14.70
N ALA A 46 -8.27 5.77 -15.75
CA ALA A 46 -7.71 5.80 -17.10
C ALA A 46 -7.96 7.17 -17.74
N ASP A 47 -7.63 8.24 -17.05
CA ASP A 47 -7.87 9.63 -17.43
C ASP A 47 -6.55 10.45 -17.39
N ARG A 48 -6.64 11.72 -17.85
CA ARG A 48 -5.48 12.62 -17.88
C ARG A 48 -4.86 12.83 -16.48
N ILE A 49 -5.67 12.89 -15.45
CA ILE A 49 -5.19 13.07 -14.08
C ILE A 49 -4.40 11.84 -13.63
N GLY A 50 -4.87 10.63 -13.93
CA GLY A 50 -4.13 9.39 -13.68
C GLY A 50 -2.79 9.34 -14.41
N GLU A 51 -2.70 9.88 -15.62
CA GLU A 51 -1.42 10.02 -16.32
C GLU A 51 -0.48 11.01 -15.62
N GLU A 52 -0.99 12.16 -15.19
CA GLU A 52 -0.22 13.15 -14.42
C GLU A 52 0.30 12.55 -13.09
N LEU A 53 -0.51 11.73 -12.40
CA LEU A 53 -0.09 11.02 -11.21
C LEU A 53 1.04 10.03 -11.48
N THR A 54 0.92 9.25 -12.55
CA THR A 54 1.96 8.30 -12.97
C THR A 54 3.30 9.01 -13.19
N LEU A 55 3.26 10.15 -13.90
CA LEU A 55 4.45 10.97 -14.13
C LEU A 55 5.00 11.58 -12.82
N SER A 56 4.12 11.98 -11.90
CA SER A 56 4.54 12.48 -10.59
C SER A 56 5.28 11.40 -9.79
N LEU A 57 4.74 10.18 -9.71
CA LEU A 57 5.40 9.06 -9.03
C LEU A 57 6.77 8.73 -9.65
N ALA A 58 6.85 8.73 -10.99
CA ALA A 58 8.11 8.50 -11.69
C ALA A 58 9.17 9.56 -11.35
N ARG A 59 8.78 10.84 -11.28
CA ARG A 59 9.69 11.94 -10.88
C ARG A 59 10.18 11.80 -9.45
N ASP A 60 9.33 11.28 -8.56
CA ASP A 60 9.66 11.02 -7.16
C ASP A 60 10.51 9.75 -6.98
N GLY A 61 10.82 9.02 -8.05
CA GLY A 61 11.55 7.76 -7.99
C GLY A 61 10.75 6.59 -7.42
N ILE A 62 9.43 6.72 -7.38
CA ILE A 62 8.51 5.69 -6.89
C ILE A 62 8.11 4.79 -8.06
N GLY A 63 8.34 3.49 -7.92
CA GLY A 63 7.90 2.49 -8.88
C GLY A 63 6.38 2.40 -8.92
N HIS A 64 5.84 2.22 -10.12
CA HIS A 64 4.38 2.26 -10.36
C HIS A 64 3.92 1.22 -11.37
N VAL A 65 4.73 0.18 -11.54
CA VAL A 65 4.47 -0.90 -12.50
C VAL A 65 3.19 -1.69 -12.17
N ALA A 66 2.79 -1.70 -10.90
CA ALA A 66 1.61 -2.37 -10.40
C ALA A 66 0.43 -1.39 -10.13
N LEU A 67 0.42 -0.21 -10.76
CA LEU A 67 -0.74 0.67 -10.78
C LEU A 67 -1.74 0.22 -11.85
N LEU A 68 -2.91 -0.20 -11.40
CA LEU A 68 -4.04 -0.58 -12.24
C LEU A 68 -4.75 0.67 -12.77
N ARG A 69 -5.17 0.65 -14.03
CA ARG A 69 -5.94 1.72 -14.66
C ARG A 69 -7.40 1.32 -14.76
N ASP A 70 -8.29 2.11 -14.17
CA ASP A 70 -9.72 1.90 -14.20
C ASP A 70 -10.37 2.83 -15.23
N ALA A 71 -11.03 2.26 -16.23
CA ALA A 71 -11.71 3.04 -17.26
C ALA A 71 -13.11 3.53 -16.82
N ALA A 72 -13.65 2.97 -15.74
CA ALA A 72 -14.99 3.29 -15.26
C ALA A 72 -14.99 4.36 -14.16
N LEU A 73 -13.87 4.53 -13.45
CA LEU A 73 -13.76 5.45 -12.33
C LEU A 73 -12.74 6.56 -12.64
N PRO A 74 -13.09 7.83 -12.38
CA PRO A 74 -12.14 8.93 -12.52
C PRO A 74 -11.10 8.88 -11.39
N THR A 75 -9.91 9.41 -11.65
CA THR A 75 -8.89 9.60 -10.61
C THR A 75 -9.39 10.58 -9.55
N PRO A 76 -9.42 10.20 -8.26
CA PRO A 76 -9.86 11.08 -7.18
C PRO A 76 -8.94 12.29 -7.04
N VAL A 77 -9.53 13.47 -6.80
CA VAL A 77 -8.81 14.75 -6.66
C VAL A 77 -9.14 15.43 -5.34
N GLY A 78 -8.13 15.85 -4.62
CA GLY A 78 -8.26 16.64 -3.38
C GLY A 78 -7.39 16.10 -2.24
N ALA A 79 -6.93 16.97 -1.35
CA ALA A 79 -6.07 16.60 -0.24
C ALA A 79 -6.71 15.59 0.75
N ALA A 80 -8.05 15.59 0.85
CA ALA A 80 -8.81 14.63 1.64
C ALA A 80 -9.41 13.49 0.80
N ALA A 81 -9.11 13.44 -0.50
CA ALA A 81 -9.65 12.39 -1.36
C ALA A 81 -9.01 11.04 -1.00
N ARG A 82 -9.86 10.03 -0.83
CA ARG A 82 -9.40 8.65 -0.77
C ARG A 82 -9.15 8.14 -2.19
N GLY A 83 -8.10 7.34 -2.36
CA GLY A 83 -7.84 6.66 -3.63
C GLY A 83 -8.96 5.66 -3.99
N ILE A 84 -8.95 5.17 -5.22
CA ILE A 84 -9.89 4.12 -5.65
C ILE A 84 -9.61 2.86 -4.84
N GLU A 85 -10.65 2.24 -4.29
CA GLU A 85 -10.52 1.02 -3.51
C GLU A 85 -9.92 -0.13 -4.31
N LEU A 86 -9.08 -0.91 -3.65
CA LEU A 86 -8.53 -2.15 -4.16
C LEU A 86 -9.29 -3.33 -3.60
N ASP A 87 -9.50 -4.34 -4.40
CA ASP A 87 -9.95 -5.63 -3.91
C ASP A 87 -8.77 -6.58 -3.62
N ARG A 88 -9.09 -7.76 -3.06
CA ARG A 88 -8.08 -8.79 -2.77
C ARG A 88 -7.33 -9.23 -4.02
N GLY A 89 -8.03 -9.40 -5.14
CA GLY A 89 -7.45 -9.86 -6.41
C GLY A 89 -6.45 -8.87 -6.98
N ASP A 90 -6.77 -7.57 -6.92
CA ASP A 90 -5.89 -6.49 -7.34
C ASP A 90 -4.59 -6.48 -6.55
N ALA A 91 -4.70 -6.55 -5.22
CA ALA A 91 -3.54 -6.53 -4.34
C ALA A 91 -2.66 -7.77 -4.54
N GLN A 92 -3.26 -8.96 -4.64
CA GLN A 92 -2.54 -10.19 -4.91
C GLN A 92 -1.85 -10.16 -6.29
N LEU A 93 -2.54 -9.68 -7.31
CA LEU A 93 -1.95 -9.53 -8.65
C LEU A 93 -0.73 -8.60 -8.60
N GLY A 94 -0.86 -7.45 -7.93
CA GLY A 94 0.23 -6.49 -7.78
C GLY A 94 1.44 -7.10 -7.06
N LEU A 95 1.23 -7.78 -5.93
CA LEU A 95 2.31 -8.42 -5.17
C LEU A 95 2.99 -9.53 -5.96
N ARG A 96 2.25 -10.37 -6.68
CA ARG A 96 2.80 -11.44 -7.53
C ARG A 96 3.57 -10.92 -8.73
N TYR A 97 3.24 -9.73 -9.20
CA TYR A 97 3.97 -9.08 -10.27
C TYR A 97 5.36 -8.62 -9.80
N LEU A 98 5.52 -8.31 -8.52
CA LEU A 98 6.79 -7.94 -7.92
C LEU A 98 7.60 -9.20 -7.61
N THR A 99 8.83 -9.26 -8.11
CA THR A 99 9.68 -10.46 -7.99
C THR A 99 10.26 -10.68 -6.60
N SER A 100 10.41 -9.62 -5.81
CA SER A 100 10.88 -9.70 -4.41
C SER A 100 10.55 -8.42 -3.65
N PHE A 101 10.08 -8.57 -2.42
CA PHE A 101 9.87 -7.47 -1.49
C PHE A 101 10.13 -7.96 -0.06
N SER A 102 10.68 -7.08 0.79
CA SER A 102 11.04 -7.38 2.19
C SER A 102 9.99 -6.88 3.17
N ALA A 103 9.22 -5.87 2.78
CA ALA A 103 8.16 -5.30 3.59
C ALA A 103 6.98 -4.85 2.71
N VAL A 104 5.80 -4.88 3.30
CA VAL A 104 4.55 -4.42 2.70
C VAL A 104 3.88 -3.42 3.65
N LEU A 105 3.47 -2.28 3.13
CA LEU A 105 2.59 -1.33 3.80
C LEU A 105 1.22 -1.37 3.14
N LEU A 106 0.20 -1.79 3.87
CA LEU A 106 -1.19 -1.77 3.43
C LEU A 106 -1.92 -0.60 4.09
N ILE A 107 -2.47 0.30 3.29
CA ILE A 107 -3.10 1.53 3.76
C ILE A 107 -4.59 1.49 3.52
N ASP A 108 -5.35 1.82 4.57
CA ASP A 108 -6.81 1.94 4.59
C ASP A 108 -7.51 0.79 3.84
N PRO A 109 -7.27 -0.47 4.23
CA PRO A 109 -7.91 -1.59 3.55
C PRO A 109 -9.43 -1.49 3.67
N ALA A 110 -10.13 -1.66 2.57
CA ALA A 110 -11.59 -1.56 2.50
C ALA A 110 -12.31 -2.64 3.32
N ASN A 111 -11.67 -3.79 3.52
CA ASN A 111 -12.27 -4.92 4.22
C ASN A 111 -11.23 -5.95 4.69
N VAL A 112 -11.67 -6.84 5.57
CA VAL A 112 -10.86 -7.93 6.14
C VAL A 112 -10.34 -8.91 5.08
N THR A 113 -11.10 -9.13 4.01
CA THR A 113 -10.71 -10.05 2.93
C THR A 113 -9.46 -9.56 2.19
N LEU A 114 -9.34 -8.24 2.00
CA LEU A 114 -8.14 -7.62 1.44
C LEU A 114 -6.94 -7.82 2.38
N VAL A 115 -7.11 -7.55 3.68
CA VAL A 115 -6.06 -7.76 4.69
C VAL A 115 -5.58 -9.21 4.71
N GLN A 116 -6.50 -10.16 4.70
CA GLN A 116 -6.17 -11.61 4.66
C GLN A 116 -5.35 -11.96 3.41
N GLY A 117 -5.79 -11.50 2.23
CA GLY A 117 -5.09 -11.77 0.98
C GLY A 117 -3.67 -11.20 0.95
N VAL A 118 -3.49 -9.99 1.46
CA VAL A 118 -2.15 -9.36 1.56
C VAL A 118 -1.30 -10.06 2.61
N THR A 119 -1.89 -10.49 3.72
CA THR A 119 -1.17 -11.28 4.76
C THR A 119 -0.64 -12.58 4.19
N GLU A 120 -1.46 -13.33 3.44
CA GLU A 120 -1.05 -14.59 2.81
C GLU A 120 0.11 -14.39 1.82
N GLU A 121 0.02 -13.39 0.94
CA GLU A 121 1.07 -13.10 -0.04
C GLU A 121 2.36 -12.58 0.63
N SER A 122 2.25 -11.75 1.68
CA SER A 122 3.39 -11.28 2.44
C SER A 122 4.10 -12.43 3.15
N ALA A 123 3.34 -13.32 3.80
CA ALA A 123 3.86 -14.51 4.45
C ALA A 123 4.57 -15.44 3.43
N TYR A 124 3.95 -15.67 2.27
CA TYR A 124 4.55 -16.46 1.20
C TYR A 124 5.87 -15.85 0.69
N GLY A 125 5.93 -14.52 0.54
CA GLY A 125 7.14 -13.78 0.15
C GLY A 125 8.18 -13.64 1.26
N GLY A 126 7.86 -14.00 2.51
CA GLY A 126 8.72 -13.80 3.68
C GLY A 126 8.88 -12.31 4.05
N ALA A 127 7.89 -11.49 3.74
CA ALA A 127 7.90 -10.05 3.95
C ALA A 127 7.15 -9.65 5.23
N HIS A 128 7.62 -8.59 5.89
CA HIS A 128 6.89 -7.99 7.01
C HIS A 128 5.69 -7.20 6.49
N LEU A 129 4.54 -7.34 7.13
CA LEU A 129 3.33 -6.60 6.80
C LEU A 129 2.99 -5.58 7.89
N ILE A 130 2.83 -4.33 7.48
CA ILE A 130 2.29 -3.25 8.31
C ILE A 130 0.95 -2.84 7.71
N VAL A 131 -0.10 -2.81 8.52
CA VAL A 131 -1.45 -2.38 8.13
C VAL A 131 -1.76 -1.08 8.85
N VAL A 132 -2.06 -0.04 8.10
CA VAL A 132 -2.50 1.26 8.62
C VAL A 132 -3.96 1.48 8.26
N GLY A 133 -4.79 1.77 9.26
CA GLY A 133 -6.22 1.99 9.06
C GLY A 133 -6.91 2.50 10.31
N ASP A 134 -8.23 2.58 10.25
CA ASP A 134 -9.06 2.96 11.38
C ASP A 134 -8.97 1.91 12.50
N ALA A 135 -9.05 2.34 13.77
CA ALA A 135 -8.90 1.48 14.95
C ALA A 135 -9.88 0.28 15.00
N ASP A 136 -11.01 0.37 14.30
CA ASP A 136 -12.00 -0.70 14.23
C ASP A 136 -11.50 -1.93 13.44
N LEU A 137 -10.49 -1.77 12.59
CA LEU A 137 -9.85 -2.89 11.88
C LEU A 137 -9.02 -3.78 12.82
N GLU A 138 -8.47 -3.23 13.90
CA GLU A 138 -7.71 -4.00 14.91
C GLU A 138 -8.59 -5.05 15.60
N ASN A 139 -9.88 -4.76 15.82
CA ASN A 139 -10.81 -5.64 16.50
C ASN A 139 -11.48 -6.66 15.56
N GLY A 140 -11.44 -6.45 14.26
CA GLY A 140 -12.04 -7.33 13.24
C GLY A 140 -11.06 -8.29 12.57
N VAL A 141 -9.77 -8.04 12.68
CA VAL A 141 -8.75 -8.93 12.12
C VAL A 141 -8.39 -9.99 13.16
N VAL A 142 -9.13 -11.07 13.15
CA VAL A 142 -8.72 -12.29 13.83
C VAL A 142 -7.38 -12.69 13.25
N ALA A 143 -6.37 -12.83 14.12
CA ALA A 143 -5.10 -13.44 13.77
C ALA A 143 -5.39 -14.68 12.91
N PRO A 144 -4.66 -14.93 11.80
CA PRO A 144 -4.89 -16.11 11.00
C PRO A 144 -4.83 -17.31 11.95
N ALA A 145 -5.96 -17.97 12.10
CA ALA A 145 -5.98 -19.25 12.82
C ALA A 145 -4.94 -20.12 12.12
N ALA A 146 -3.94 -20.57 12.86
CA ALA A 146 -3.00 -21.55 12.38
C ALA A 146 -3.81 -22.75 11.91
N SER A 147 -4.21 -22.77 10.66
CA SER A 147 -4.89 -23.90 10.04
C SER A 147 -3.83 -24.95 9.76
N GLY A 148 -3.47 -25.67 10.81
CA GLY A 148 -2.75 -26.92 10.71
C GLY A 148 -3.64 -27.94 10.01
N ALA A 149 -3.69 -27.89 8.69
CA ALA A 149 -4.10 -29.05 7.91
C ALA A 149 -2.98 -30.09 8.02
N PRO A 150 -3.28 -31.33 8.44
CA PRO A 150 -2.28 -32.39 8.52
C PRO A 150 -1.78 -32.69 7.10
N GLY A 151 -0.51 -32.41 6.79
CA GLY A 151 0.12 -32.76 5.52
C GLY A 151 0.86 -31.63 4.79
N THR A 152 0.92 -30.43 5.30
CA THR A 152 1.69 -29.33 4.68
C THR A 152 3.17 -29.41 5.11
N PRO A 153 4.16 -29.31 4.19
CA PRO A 153 5.57 -29.35 4.55
C PRO A 153 5.92 -28.20 5.51
N THR A 154 6.51 -28.54 6.64
CA THR A 154 6.92 -27.65 7.73
C THR A 154 8.16 -26.83 7.35
N SER A 155 8.07 -25.98 6.32
CA SER A 155 9.13 -25.05 5.94
C SER A 155 8.61 -23.65 5.57
N LEU A 156 7.42 -23.28 6.02
CA LEU A 156 7.03 -21.88 6.03
C LEU A 156 7.86 -21.21 7.13
N ARG A 157 8.79 -20.35 6.71
CA ARG A 157 9.47 -19.40 7.59
C ARG A 157 8.38 -18.74 8.43
N GLU A 158 8.50 -18.83 9.74
CA GLU A 158 7.57 -18.20 10.67
C GLU A 158 7.68 -16.69 10.46
N VAL A 159 6.78 -16.13 9.65
CA VAL A 159 6.71 -14.70 9.39
C VAL A 159 5.96 -14.09 10.57
N ALA A 160 6.48 -12.98 11.09
CA ALA A 160 5.83 -12.24 12.16
C ALA A 160 4.39 -11.86 11.75
N PRO A 161 3.42 -11.89 12.67
CA PRO A 161 2.07 -11.46 12.37
C PRO A 161 2.04 -10.00 11.90
N PRO A 162 1.01 -9.58 11.14
CA PRO A 162 0.87 -8.20 10.71
C PRO A 162 0.92 -7.22 11.89
N LEU A 163 1.68 -6.12 11.73
CA LEU A 163 1.66 -5.02 12.67
C LEU A 163 0.54 -4.05 12.28
N PHE A 164 -0.43 -3.85 13.16
CA PHE A 164 -1.49 -2.88 12.98
C PHE A 164 -1.11 -1.53 13.58
N VAL A 165 -1.27 -0.47 12.80
CA VAL A 165 -1.00 0.91 13.22
C VAL A 165 -2.27 1.73 13.01
N ALA A 166 -2.82 2.27 14.10
CA ALA A 166 -3.98 3.15 14.00
C ALA A 166 -3.60 4.45 13.27
N ARG A 167 -4.43 4.84 12.30
CA ARG A 167 -4.25 6.09 11.57
C ARG A 167 -4.62 7.27 12.47
N PRO A 168 -3.75 8.28 12.68
CA PRO A 168 -4.08 9.44 13.47
C PRO A 168 -5.12 10.33 12.75
N ILE A 169 -5.97 11.01 13.52
CA ILE A 169 -6.98 11.95 12.98
C ILE A 169 -6.30 13.08 12.19
N ALA A 170 -5.15 13.57 12.68
CA ALA A 170 -4.31 14.56 11.99
C ALA A 170 -3.00 13.90 11.57
N GLU A 171 -2.83 13.70 10.28
CA GLU A 171 -1.59 13.17 9.73
C GLU A 171 -0.48 14.22 9.76
N SER A 172 0.72 13.79 10.12
CA SER A 172 1.90 14.67 10.21
C SER A 172 3.11 14.04 9.53
N ALA A 173 4.09 14.88 9.23
CA ALA A 173 5.38 14.40 8.70
C ALA A 173 6.11 13.45 9.65
N GLU A 174 5.88 13.58 10.98
CA GLU A 174 6.42 12.65 11.97
C GLU A 174 5.78 11.27 11.86
N PHE A 175 4.47 11.19 11.57
CA PHE A 175 3.80 9.92 11.34
C PHE A 175 4.29 9.24 10.06
N ASP A 176 4.47 10.02 8.98
CA ASP A 176 5.03 9.51 7.73
C ASP A 176 6.46 8.96 7.94
N ALA A 177 7.29 9.68 8.72
CA ALA A 177 8.65 9.25 9.06
C ALA A 177 8.66 8.01 9.98
N TYR A 178 7.73 7.93 10.93
CA TYR A 178 7.57 6.76 11.79
C TYR A 178 7.26 5.51 10.97
N LEU A 179 6.27 5.59 10.05
CA LEU A 179 5.93 4.46 9.17
C LEU A 179 7.11 4.08 8.27
N ALA A 180 7.82 5.05 7.71
CA ALA A 180 9.01 4.79 6.90
C ALA A 180 10.10 4.08 7.73
N GLY A 181 10.29 4.47 8.99
CA GLY A 181 11.23 3.83 9.91
C GLY A 181 10.88 2.39 10.30
N LEU A 182 9.58 2.04 10.31
CA LEU A 182 9.14 0.65 10.54
C LEU A 182 9.40 -0.27 9.34
N LEU A 183 9.54 0.30 8.14
CA LEU A 183 9.66 -0.44 6.88
C LEU A 183 11.12 -0.60 6.42
N ALA A 184 12.00 0.33 6.83
CA ALA A 184 13.41 0.33 6.49
C ALA A 184 14.21 -0.65 7.36
#